data_626e79715bad6ae6ee16ba64bfd3b4a7
#
_entry.id   626e79715bad6ae6ee16ba64bfd3b4a7
#
_cell.length_a   1.000
_cell.length_b   1.000
_cell.length_c   1.000
_cell.angle_alpha   90.00
_cell.angle_beta   90.00
_cell.angle_gamma   90.00
#
_symmetry.space_group_name_H-M   'P 1'
#
loop_
_entity.id
_entity.type
_entity.pdbx_description
1 polymer ?
#
loop_
_entity_poly.entity_id
_entity_poly.type
_entity_poly.pdbx_seq_one_letter_code
_entity_poly.pdbx_strand_id
1 'polypeptide(L)'
;MNPRVVEIAKKLSPEQRAGQCILVGVVPSDSPEYITNLIDTQCLAGIFLLGHWTSRSKLEAMLSAVNHVSPQGIKPIVATDHEGGEIQNIRVPGVDHLPSQEALARMSPAKVQAVVTTGARQLAKLGVHM
;
A
#
# COMPACT_ATOMS: atom_id res chain seq x y z
N MET A 1 16.93 -10.65 15.74
CA MET A 1 15.58 -10.06 15.65
C MET A 1 15.59 -8.71 16.34
N ASN A 2 14.95 -7.68 15.76
CA ASN A 2 14.94 -6.33 16.36
C ASN A 2 14.20 -6.35 17.72
N PRO A 3 14.85 -5.91 18.84
CA PRO A 3 14.23 -5.95 20.18
C PRO A 3 12.89 -5.24 20.27
N ARG A 4 12.73 -4.12 19.55
CA ARG A 4 11.48 -3.35 19.51
C ARG A 4 10.31 -4.16 18.90
N VAL A 5 10.57 -4.96 17.87
CA VAL A 5 9.56 -5.84 17.25
C VAL A 5 9.12 -6.92 18.24
N VAL A 6 10.07 -7.50 18.98
CA VAL A 6 9.78 -8.51 19.99
C VAL A 6 8.91 -7.94 21.12
N GLU A 7 9.21 -6.72 21.58
CA GLU A 7 8.41 -6.05 22.60
C GLU A 7 6.98 -5.75 22.16
N ILE A 8 6.81 -5.27 20.92
CA ILE A 8 5.49 -5.04 20.34
C ILE A 8 4.72 -6.36 20.26
N ALA A 9 5.33 -7.41 19.68
CA ALA A 9 4.68 -8.71 19.51
C ALA A 9 4.26 -9.36 20.84
N LYS A 10 5.01 -9.14 21.93
CA LYS A 10 4.66 -9.63 23.27
C LYS A 10 3.42 -8.95 23.86
N LYS A 11 3.11 -7.71 23.46
CA LYS A 11 1.95 -6.95 23.95
C LYS A 11 0.66 -7.31 23.21
N LEU A 12 0.76 -7.94 22.03
CA LEU A 12 -0.38 -8.32 21.21
C LEU A 12 -0.96 -9.66 21.66
N SER A 13 -2.30 -9.79 21.64
CA SER A 13 -2.96 -11.08 21.79
C SER A 13 -2.64 -12.01 20.59
N PRO A 14 -2.90 -13.32 20.68
CA PRO A 14 -2.74 -14.24 19.53
C PRO A 14 -3.54 -13.78 18.30
N GLU A 15 -4.78 -13.32 18.48
CA GLU A 15 -5.67 -12.82 17.44
C GLU A 15 -5.10 -11.54 16.79
N GLN A 16 -4.63 -10.60 17.60
CA GLN A 16 -3.99 -9.38 17.11
C GLN A 16 -2.71 -9.68 16.34
N ARG A 17 -1.91 -10.66 16.78
CA ARG A 17 -0.73 -11.11 16.04
C ARG A 17 -1.11 -11.74 14.69
N ALA A 18 -2.19 -12.51 14.65
CA ALA A 18 -2.72 -13.06 13.40
C ALA A 18 -3.18 -11.93 12.46
N GLY A 19 -3.90 -10.92 12.97
CA GLY A 19 -4.29 -9.74 12.22
C GLY A 19 -3.10 -9.01 11.58
N GLN A 20 -1.98 -8.91 12.30
CA GLN A 20 -0.74 -8.30 11.79
C GLN A 20 -0.05 -9.10 10.66
N CYS A 21 -0.56 -10.25 10.30
CA CYS A 21 -0.11 -11.02 9.13
C CYS A 21 -1.03 -10.83 7.91
N ILE A 22 -2.04 -9.96 7.99
CA ILE A 22 -3.09 -9.82 6.97
C ILE A 22 -3.11 -8.39 6.44
N LEU A 23 -3.05 -8.24 5.12
CA LEU A 23 -3.44 -7.04 4.40
C LEU A 23 -4.83 -7.26 3.80
N VAL A 24 -5.77 -6.37 4.08
CA VAL A 24 -7.11 -6.46 3.48
C VAL A 24 -7.11 -5.85 2.08
N GLY A 25 -7.67 -6.58 1.10
CA GLY A 25 -7.85 -6.07 -0.26
C GLY A 25 -8.90 -4.96 -0.29
N VAL A 26 -8.58 -3.84 -0.95
CA VAL A 26 -9.44 -2.64 -1.00
C VAL A 26 -9.57 -2.17 -2.43
N VAL A 27 -10.81 -1.93 -2.86
CA VAL A 27 -11.15 -1.43 -4.21
C VAL A 27 -11.70 -0.01 -4.17
N PRO A 28 -11.73 0.74 -5.29
CA PRO A 28 -12.18 2.14 -5.33
C PRO A 28 -13.63 2.41 -4.92
N SER A 29 -14.45 1.37 -4.76
CA SER A 29 -15.84 1.46 -4.29
C SER A 29 -15.98 1.28 -2.78
N ASP A 30 -14.94 0.84 -2.08
CA ASP A 30 -15.02 0.59 -0.65
C ASP A 30 -15.07 1.90 0.15
N SER A 31 -15.79 1.85 1.28
CA SER A 31 -15.87 2.97 2.21
C SER A 31 -14.58 3.05 3.05
N PRO A 32 -13.91 4.20 3.10
CA PRO A 32 -12.78 4.41 4.01
C PRO A 32 -13.11 4.13 5.47
N GLU A 33 -14.31 4.50 5.93
CA GLU A 33 -14.76 4.26 7.29
C GLU A 33 -14.89 2.77 7.61
N TYR A 34 -15.48 1.99 6.68
CA TYR A 34 -15.56 0.53 6.83
C TYR A 34 -14.17 -0.11 6.92
N ILE A 35 -13.25 0.28 6.04
CA ILE A 35 -11.90 -0.27 6.00
C ILE A 35 -11.11 0.08 7.26
N THR A 36 -11.19 1.32 7.73
CA THR A 36 -10.48 1.75 8.96
C THR A 36 -11.02 1.06 10.20
N ASN A 37 -12.35 0.87 10.29
CA ASN A 37 -12.96 0.10 11.37
C ASN A 37 -12.49 -1.36 11.36
N LEU A 38 -12.39 -1.97 10.18
CA LEU A 38 -11.89 -3.34 10.04
C LEU A 38 -10.42 -3.46 10.47
N ILE A 39 -9.57 -2.51 10.05
CA ILE A 39 -8.16 -2.48 10.46
C ILE A 39 -8.03 -2.37 11.98
N ASP A 40 -8.79 -1.47 12.59
CA ASP A 40 -8.68 -1.20 14.02
C ASP A 40 -9.21 -2.38 14.85
N THR A 41 -10.42 -2.87 14.54
CA THR A 41 -11.07 -3.96 15.31
C THR A 41 -10.36 -5.30 15.17
N GLN A 42 -9.78 -5.60 14.01
CA GLN A 42 -9.08 -6.86 13.76
C GLN A 42 -7.55 -6.73 13.89
N CYS A 43 -7.05 -5.54 14.23
CA CYS A 43 -5.61 -5.26 14.32
C CYS A 43 -4.85 -5.68 13.05
N LEU A 44 -5.39 -5.34 11.86
CA LEU A 44 -4.78 -5.75 10.58
C LEU A 44 -3.47 -5.02 10.31
N ALA A 45 -2.57 -5.68 9.57
CA ALA A 45 -1.29 -5.09 9.16
C ALA A 45 -1.45 -3.90 8.21
N GLY A 46 -2.55 -3.82 7.48
CA GLY A 46 -2.80 -2.73 6.55
C GLY A 46 -3.73 -3.10 5.40
N ILE A 47 -3.55 -2.42 4.28
CA ILE A 47 -4.38 -2.59 3.08
C ILE A 47 -3.54 -2.97 1.86
N PHE A 48 -4.19 -3.67 0.92
CA PHE A 48 -3.68 -3.92 -0.42
C PHE A 48 -4.65 -3.30 -1.44
N LEU A 49 -4.20 -2.27 -2.16
CA LEU A 49 -5.01 -1.57 -3.15
C LEU A 49 -5.19 -2.43 -4.40
N LEU A 50 -6.42 -2.85 -4.66
CA LEU A 50 -6.82 -3.66 -5.80
C LEU A 50 -7.63 -2.84 -6.82
N GLY A 51 -7.71 -3.33 -8.06
CA GLY A 51 -8.43 -2.67 -9.13
C GLY A 51 -7.75 -1.38 -9.59
N HIS A 52 -8.47 -0.57 -10.39
CA HIS A 52 -7.89 0.64 -10.98
C HIS A 52 -8.34 1.90 -10.24
N TRP A 53 -7.45 2.49 -9.49
CA TRP A 53 -7.62 3.76 -8.80
C TRP A 53 -7.38 4.91 -9.78
N THR A 54 -8.43 5.39 -10.42
CA THR A 54 -8.38 6.47 -11.43
C THR A 54 -8.82 7.83 -10.86
N SER A 55 -9.50 7.84 -9.71
CA SER A 55 -9.90 9.06 -9.00
C SER A 55 -8.88 9.37 -7.91
N ARG A 56 -8.16 10.49 -8.07
CA ARG A 56 -7.19 10.95 -7.09
C ARG A 56 -7.84 11.26 -5.74
N SER A 57 -9.01 11.90 -5.74
CA SER A 57 -9.73 12.25 -4.51
C SER A 57 -10.16 11.02 -3.71
N LYS A 58 -10.64 9.96 -4.39
CA LYS A 58 -11.00 8.70 -3.73
C LYS A 58 -9.77 8.00 -3.14
N LEU A 59 -8.67 7.95 -3.90
CA LEU A 59 -7.43 7.37 -3.42
C LEU A 59 -6.91 8.12 -2.18
N GLU A 60 -6.83 9.45 -2.25
CA GLU A 60 -6.36 10.28 -1.14
C GLU A 60 -7.26 10.16 0.09
N ALA A 61 -8.59 10.08 -0.09
CA ALA A 61 -9.52 9.85 1.02
C ALA A 61 -9.26 8.52 1.73
N MET A 62 -9.09 7.44 0.97
CA MET A 62 -8.75 6.13 1.52
C MET A 62 -7.40 6.14 2.25
N LEU A 63 -6.35 6.65 1.61
CA LEU A 63 -5.01 6.69 2.18
C LEU A 63 -4.95 7.58 3.43
N SER A 64 -5.62 8.73 3.40
CA SER A 64 -5.73 9.62 4.56
C SER A 64 -6.41 8.92 5.73
N ALA A 65 -7.55 8.27 5.50
CA ALA A 65 -8.26 7.53 6.53
C ALA A 65 -7.40 6.43 7.16
N VAL A 66 -6.76 5.60 6.33
CA VAL A 66 -5.87 4.51 6.78
C VAL A 66 -4.69 5.04 7.58
N ASN A 67 -4.11 6.18 7.19
CA ASN A 67 -2.99 6.78 7.91
C ASN A 67 -3.36 7.35 9.30
N HIS A 68 -4.65 7.59 9.56
CA HIS A 68 -5.13 8.07 10.87
C HIS A 68 -5.39 6.95 11.87
N VAL A 69 -5.51 5.69 11.44
CA VAL A 69 -5.63 4.57 12.35
C VAL A 69 -4.26 4.03 12.76
N SER A 70 -4.17 3.48 13.95
CA SER A 70 -2.92 2.97 14.49
C SER A 70 -3.22 1.91 15.57
N PRO A 71 -3.77 0.74 15.17
CA PRO A 71 -4.13 -0.29 16.12
C PRO A 71 -2.92 -0.71 16.95
N GLN A 72 -3.08 -0.69 18.27
CA GLN A 72 -1.99 -0.95 19.22
C GLN A 72 -0.71 -0.11 18.99
N GLY A 73 -0.84 1.09 18.40
CA GLY A 73 0.29 1.98 18.08
C GLY A 73 1.09 1.54 16.85
N ILE A 74 0.58 0.60 16.07
CA ILE A 74 1.22 0.09 14.85
C ILE A 74 0.60 0.78 13.63
N LYS A 75 1.42 1.43 12.82
CA LYS A 75 0.95 2.07 11.58
C LYS A 75 0.65 1.03 10.52
N PRO A 76 -0.53 1.10 9.86
CA PRO A 76 -0.85 0.20 8.76
C PRO A 76 0.10 0.36 7.57
N ILE A 77 0.34 -0.74 6.88
CA ILE A 77 1.07 -0.77 5.61
C ILE A 77 0.07 -0.54 4.47
N VAL A 78 0.47 0.21 3.46
CA VAL A 78 -0.26 0.33 2.19
C VAL A 78 0.56 -0.32 1.09
N ALA A 79 -0.01 -1.32 0.44
CA ALA A 79 0.60 -2.06 -0.65
C ALA A 79 -0.26 -2.01 -1.91
N THR A 80 0.35 -2.26 -3.07
CA THR A 80 -0.34 -2.35 -4.36
C THR A 80 0.49 -3.09 -5.40
N ASP A 81 -0.15 -3.66 -6.41
CA ASP A 81 0.52 -4.08 -7.63
C ASP A 81 0.76 -2.86 -8.53
N HIS A 82 2.01 -2.65 -8.91
CA HIS A 82 2.43 -1.54 -9.76
C HIS A 82 3.59 -1.95 -10.66
N GLU A 83 3.36 -3.00 -11.46
CA GLU A 83 4.38 -3.61 -12.32
C GLU A 83 4.64 -2.80 -13.61
N GLY A 84 3.75 -1.88 -13.96
CA GLY A 84 3.71 -1.19 -15.25
C GLY A 84 2.88 -1.94 -16.32
N GLY A 85 2.70 -1.32 -17.47
CA GLY A 85 1.82 -1.85 -18.50
C GLY A 85 0.38 -1.98 -17.99
N GLU A 86 -0.21 -3.17 -18.16
CA GLU A 86 -1.59 -3.41 -17.73
C GLU A 86 -1.74 -3.54 -16.20
N ILE A 87 -0.70 -4.06 -15.53
CA ILE A 87 -0.71 -4.27 -14.07
C ILE A 87 -0.18 -3.02 -13.38
N GLN A 88 -1.02 -2.03 -13.31
CA GLN A 88 -0.78 -0.78 -12.62
C GLN A 88 -2.08 -0.30 -11.99
N ASN A 89 -2.25 -0.55 -10.70
CA ASN A 89 -3.51 -0.27 -10.01
C ASN A 89 -3.73 1.22 -9.77
N ILE A 90 -2.68 2.01 -9.55
CA ILE A 90 -2.78 3.45 -9.34
C ILE A 90 -2.56 4.19 -10.66
N ARG A 91 -3.63 4.85 -11.16
CA ARG A 91 -3.66 5.58 -12.44
C ARG A 91 -4.24 6.97 -12.24
N VAL A 92 -3.60 7.76 -11.37
CA VAL A 92 -4.04 9.11 -11.02
C VAL A 92 -3.04 10.16 -11.53
N PRO A 93 -3.44 11.43 -11.74
CA PRO A 93 -2.51 12.50 -12.10
C PRO A 93 -1.33 12.57 -11.11
N GLY A 94 -0.11 12.68 -11.63
CA GLY A 94 1.12 12.74 -10.84
C GLY A 94 1.75 11.37 -10.54
N VAL A 95 1.15 10.30 -11.06
CA VAL A 95 1.75 8.96 -11.12
C VAL A 95 1.92 8.57 -12.58
N ASP A 96 3.15 8.38 -13.01
CA ASP A 96 3.46 8.04 -14.38
C ASP A 96 2.99 6.62 -14.72
N HIS A 97 2.59 6.41 -15.96
CA HIS A 97 2.36 5.06 -16.46
C HIS A 97 3.70 4.40 -16.76
N LEU A 98 4.05 3.39 -15.98
CA LEU A 98 5.29 2.65 -16.17
C LEU A 98 5.22 1.75 -17.40
N PRO A 99 6.32 1.59 -18.15
CA PRO A 99 6.42 0.59 -19.22
C PRO A 99 6.16 -0.81 -18.67
N SER A 100 5.65 -1.70 -19.54
CA SER A 100 5.51 -3.13 -19.17
C SER A 100 6.87 -3.75 -18.83
N GLN A 101 6.87 -4.85 -18.10
CA GLN A 101 8.08 -5.60 -17.78
C GLN A 101 8.84 -6.03 -19.04
N GLU A 102 8.12 -6.43 -20.10
CA GLU A 102 8.71 -6.74 -21.39
C GLU A 102 9.43 -5.53 -22.02
N ALA A 103 8.82 -4.35 -21.96
CA ALA A 103 9.44 -3.12 -22.46
C ALA A 103 10.66 -2.72 -21.61
N LEU A 104 10.59 -2.87 -20.28
CA LEU A 104 11.71 -2.64 -19.39
C LEU A 104 12.88 -3.59 -19.66
N ALA A 105 12.60 -4.87 -19.96
CA ALA A 105 13.64 -5.85 -20.27
C ALA A 105 14.48 -5.50 -21.52
N ARG A 106 13.96 -4.64 -22.39
CA ARG A 106 14.66 -4.13 -23.59
C ARG A 106 15.48 -2.86 -23.33
N MET A 107 15.43 -2.32 -22.12
CA MET A 107 16.14 -1.09 -21.72
C MET A 107 17.49 -1.41 -21.08
N SER A 108 18.40 -0.42 -21.06
CA SER A 108 19.62 -0.54 -20.27
C SER A 108 19.31 -0.55 -18.77
N PRO A 109 20.12 -1.22 -17.93
CA PRO A 109 19.92 -1.26 -16.48
C PRO A 109 19.77 0.13 -15.85
N ALA A 110 20.57 1.10 -16.29
CA ALA A 110 20.49 2.48 -15.78
C ALA A 110 19.13 3.14 -16.10
N LYS A 111 18.57 2.87 -17.29
CA LYS A 111 17.26 3.41 -17.67
C LYS A 111 16.12 2.73 -16.89
N VAL A 112 16.21 1.42 -16.68
CA VAL A 112 15.26 0.68 -15.83
C VAL A 112 15.27 1.25 -14.41
N GLN A 113 16.47 1.42 -13.83
CA GLN A 113 16.62 1.99 -12.49
C GLN A 113 15.99 3.38 -12.39
N ALA A 114 16.22 4.26 -13.36
CA ALA A 114 15.67 5.61 -13.36
C ALA A 114 14.12 5.59 -13.41
N VAL A 115 13.54 4.79 -14.30
CA VAL A 115 12.07 4.66 -14.47
C VAL A 115 11.44 4.13 -13.16
N VAL A 116 11.93 3.00 -12.64
CA VAL A 116 11.41 2.37 -11.43
C VAL A 116 11.57 3.27 -10.22
N THR A 117 12.71 3.95 -10.08
CA THR A 117 12.93 4.91 -8.98
C THR A 117 11.95 6.06 -9.03
N THR A 118 11.64 6.58 -10.23
CA THR A 118 10.66 7.66 -10.39
C THR A 118 9.28 7.20 -9.95
N GLY A 119 8.80 6.07 -10.46
CA GLY A 119 7.51 5.48 -10.07
C GLY A 119 7.42 5.23 -8.56
N ALA A 120 8.44 4.59 -7.97
CA ALA A 120 8.48 4.33 -6.54
C ALA A 120 8.40 5.62 -5.70
N ARG A 121 9.10 6.69 -6.12
CA ARG A 121 9.03 8.00 -5.44
C ARG A 121 7.65 8.64 -5.54
N GLN A 122 6.96 8.46 -6.67
CA GLN A 122 5.60 8.99 -6.86
C GLN A 122 4.61 8.25 -5.94
N LEU A 123 4.71 6.93 -5.86
CA LEU A 123 3.90 6.11 -4.95
C LEU A 123 4.19 6.43 -3.48
N ALA A 124 5.46 6.56 -3.11
CA ALA A 124 5.85 6.91 -1.73
C ALA A 124 5.28 8.28 -1.29
N LYS A 125 5.23 9.28 -2.20
CA LYS A 125 4.61 10.58 -1.92
C LYS A 125 3.11 10.50 -1.66
N LEU A 126 2.44 9.47 -2.18
CA LEU A 126 1.03 9.19 -1.89
C LEU A 126 0.84 8.44 -0.57
N GLY A 127 1.90 7.91 0.02
CA GLY A 127 1.84 7.09 1.23
C GLY A 127 1.70 5.58 0.95
N VAL A 128 2.05 5.14 -0.26
CA VAL A 128 2.19 3.71 -0.59
C VAL A 128 3.57 3.24 -0.16
N HIS A 129 3.64 2.09 0.54
CA HIS A 129 4.85 1.58 1.17
C HIS A 129 5.47 0.41 0.41
N MET A 130 4.63 -0.40 -0.26
CA MET A 130 5.06 -1.65 -0.91
C MET A 130 4.21 -1.93 -2.15
#